data_50865e072075f7fd2ed4d16179d80e5a
#
_entry.id   50865e072075f7fd2ed4d16179d80e5a
#
_cell.length_a   1.000
_cell.length_b   1.000
_cell.length_c   1.000
_cell.angle_alpha   90.00
_cell.angle_beta   90.00
_cell.angle_gamma   90.00
#
_symmetry.space_group_name_H-M   'P 1'
#
loop_
_entity.id
_entity.type
_entity.pdbx_description
1 polymer ?
#
loop_
_entity_poly.entity_id
_entity_poly.type
_entity_poly.pdbx_seq_one_letter_code
_entity_poly.pdbx_strand_id
1 'polypeptide(L)'
;MCLSGGETASSADFGDEVGLHYPAFAPETLEKVRGLLPSYSTPNNPLDTTATLAHDPVGYSTLIKTVMSDPQINMVVCGFTPHPTLDSDVTLHIAQGLVKAKEGPDAKPVLMMPFMECSRAPEIRNMLRDAGIPILPTSTYGFRLVKHLADFVSYQYAEKESACGPADESLTEKPLKYLSEFEGKKKLAEWGIPSADSRLVNTPEEVQAAVAELGFPLVAKICSADILHKTDIGGVKLGIRDVESAQKAFGEILENAAKHCPDAKIEGVLLQKMVEKGLEIIIGVNNDPQLGPAVMC
;
A
#
# COMPACT_ATOMS: atom_id res chain seq x y z
N MET A 1 -14.25 1.07 -23.91
CA MET A 1 -15.32 0.95 -24.95
C MET A 1 -16.66 1.04 -24.23
N CYS A 2 -17.53 1.92 -24.64
CA CYS A 2 -18.82 2.22 -23.99
C CYS A 2 -19.95 2.15 -25.02
N LEU A 3 -21.20 2.04 -24.56
CA LEU A 3 -22.36 1.90 -25.44
C LEU A 3 -22.91 3.26 -25.91
N SER A 4 -22.56 4.32 -25.23
CA SER A 4 -23.09 5.67 -25.50
C SER A 4 -22.06 6.76 -25.33
N GLY A 5 -22.28 7.90 -25.99
CA GLY A 5 -21.42 9.08 -25.86
C GLY A 5 -21.36 9.63 -24.42
N GLY A 6 -22.43 9.52 -23.63
CA GLY A 6 -22.44 9.93 -22.23
C GLY A 6 -21.51 9.08 -21.36
N GLU A 7 -21.53 7.77 -21.53
CA GLU A 7 -20.61 6.86 -20.84
C GLU A 7 -19.16 7.09 -21.28
N THR A 8 -18.96 7.37 -22.57
CA THR A 8 -17.64 7.65 -23.15
C THR A 8 -17.06 8.94 -22.58
N ALA A 9 -17.86 10.01 -22.50
CA ALA A 9 -17.44 11.27 -21.89
C ALA A 9 -17.10 11.10 -20.41
N SER A 10 -17.99 10.42 -19.65
CA SER A 10 -17.71 10.11 -18.23
C SER A 10 -16.46 9.27 -18.06
N SER A 11 -16.20 8.32 -18.98
CA SER A 11 -14.97 7.52 -18.95
C SER A 11 -13.72 8.37 -19.17
N ALA A 12 -13.78 9.36 -20.05
CA ALA A 12 -12.68 10.29 -20.26
C ALA A 12 -12.41 11.13 -19.01
N ASP A 13 -13.47 11.69 -18.41
CA ASP A 13 -13.37 12.51 -17.20
C ASP A 13 -12.80 11.71 -16.01
N PHE A 14 -13.37 10.53 -15.69
CA PHE A 14 -12.88 9.68 -14.62
C PHE A 14 -11.45 9.18 -14.84
N GLY A 15 -11.09 8.88 -16.10
CA GLY A 15 -9.74 8.47 -16.44
C GLY A 15 -8.73 9.60 -16.26
N ASP A 16 -9.08 10.81 -16.68
CA ASP A 16 -8.24 12.01 -16.49
C ASP A 16 -8.05 12.31 -14.99
N GLU A 17 -9.13 12.27 -14.20
CA GLU A 17 -9.09 12.48 -12.74
C GLU A 17 -8.07 11.57 -12.05
N VAL A 18 -7.94 10.31 -12.50
CA VAL A 18 -7.01 9.34 -11.91
C VAL A 18 -5.66 9.25 -12.64
N GLY A 19 -5.46 10.03 -13.70
CA GLY A 19 -4.24 10.05 -14.49
C GLY A 19 -4.04 8.82 -15.39
N LEU A 20 -5.14 8.24 -15.90
CA LEU A 20 -5.06 7.21 -16.94
C LEU A 20 -4.78 7.85 -18.30
N HIS A 21 -3.90 7.21 -19.05
CA HIS A 21 -3.62 7.59 -20.41
C HIS A 21 -4.45 6.77 -21.40
N TYR A 22 -5.17 7.45 -22.29
CA TYR A 22 -5.91 6.85 -23.39
C TYR A 22 -5.12 7.06 -24.70
N PRO A 23 -4.32 6.09 -25.16
CA PRO A 23 -3.57 6.26 -26.41
C PRO A 23 -4.53 6.36 -27.59
N ALA A 24 -4.18 7.19 -28.57
CA ALA A 24 -4.90 7.21 -29.83
C ALA A 24 -4.72 5.86 -30.57
N PHE A 25 -5.74 5.40 -31.26
CA PHE A 25 -5.60 4.18 -32.07
C PHE A 25 -4.60 4.38 -33.21
N ALA A 26 -3.83 3.34 -33.49
CA ALA A 26 -3.00 3.30 -34.68
C ALA A 26 -3.86 3.50 -35.95
N PRO A 27 -3.33 4.13 -37.02
CA PRO A 27 -4.10 4.44 -38.24
C PRO A 27 -4.83 3.21 -38.81
N GLU A 28 -4.17 2.07 -38.85
CA GLU A 28 -4.77 0.82 -39.35
C GLU A 28 -5.92 0.32 -38.48
N THR A 29 -5.79 0.42 -37.15
CA THR A 29 -6.85 0.08 -36.21
C THR A 29 -8.03 1.03 -36.39
N LEU A 30 -7.74 2.32 -36.47
CA LEU A 30 -8.77 3.36 -36.67
C LEU A 30 -9.59 3.12 -37.93
N GLU A 31 -8.95 2.76 -39.05
CA GLU A 31 -9.63 2.44 -40.29
C GLU A 31 -10.56 1.22 -40.16
N LYS A 32 -10.06 0.14 -39.56
CA LYS A 32 -10.84 -1.07 -39.29
C LYS A 32 -12.04 -0.77 -38.39
N VAL A 33 -11.84 -0.02 -37.33
CA VAL A 33 -12.92 0.37 -36.40
C VAL A 33 -13.97 1.22 -37.11
N ARG A 34 -13.57 2.16 -37.99
CA ARG A 34 -14.52 2.93 -38.83
C ARG A 34 -15.35 2.04 -39.75
N GLY A 35 -14.78 0.96 -40.28
CA GLY A 35 -15.50 0.00 -41.11
C GLY A 35 -16.53 -0.86 -40.35
N LEU A 36 -16.39 -0.95 -39.02
CA LEU A 36 -17.30 -1.74 -38.17
C LEU A 36 -18.39 -0.89 -37.53
N LEU A 37 -18.24 0.42 -37.48
CA LEU A 37 -19.18 1.34 -36.84
C LEU A 37 -19.94 2.17 -37.90
N PRO A 38 -21.09 2.75 -37.54
CA PRO A 38 -21.85 3.61 -38.43
C PRO A 38 -21.04 4.83 -38.91
N SER A 39 -21.35 5.34 -40.08
CA SER A 39 -20.63 6.48 -40.69
C SER A 39 -20.71 7.78 -39.88
N TYR A 40 -21.70 7.92 -39.01
CA TYR A 40 -21.82 9.06 -38.09
C TYR A 40 -20.97 8.92 -36.82
N SER A 41 -20.39 7.76 -36.56
CA SER A 41 -19.53 7.57 -35.41
C SER A 41 -18.19 8.28 -35.57
N THR A 42 -17.62 8.72 -34.45
CA THR A 42 -16.28 9.31 -34.41
C THR A 42 -15.40 8.44 -33.51
N PRO A 43 -14.76 7.39 -34.08
CA PRO A 43 -13.93 6.49 -33.29
C PRO A 43 -12.78 7.23 -32.63
N ASN A 44 -12.72 7.13 -31.32
CA ASN A 44 -11.69 7.71 -30.47
C ASN A 44 -11.45 6.77 -29.27
N ASN A 45 -10.49 7.03 -28.42
CA ASN A 45 -10.28 6.33 -27.17
C ASN A 45 -10.48 7.32 -26.00
N PRO A 46 -11.48 7.14 -25.13
CA PRO A 46 -12.47 6.03 -25.06
C PRO A 46 -13.37 5.93 -26.30
N LEU A 47 -13.78 4.69 -26.65
CA LEU A 47 -14.56 4.42 -27.86
C LEU A 47 -16.05 4.33 -27.54
N ASP A 48 -16.85 5.19 -28.20
CA ASP A 48 -18.31 5.04 -28.26
C ASP A 48 -18.67 4.02 -29.37
N THR A 49 -19.26 2.90 -28.97
CA THR A 49 -19.70 1.86 -29.92
C THR A 49 -21.09 2.14 -30.49
N THR A 50 -21.71 3.26 -30.09
CA THR A 50 -23.05 3.72 -30.54
C THR A 50 -24.18 2.69 -30.35
N ALA A 51 -23.97 1.68 -29.49
CA ALA A 51 -24.83 0.53 -29.29
C ALA A 51 -25.21 -0.25 -30.59
N THR A 52 -24.63 0.05 -31.73
CA THR A 52 -25.01 -0.55 -33.03
C THR A 52 -24.79 -2.06 -33.07
N LEU A 53 -23.72 -2.52 -32.41
CA LEU A 53 -23.39 -3.94 -32.31
C LEU A 53 -23.95 -4.63 -31.07
N ALA A 54 -24.80 -3.93 -30.31
CA ALA A 54 -25.29 -4.43 -29.03
C ALA A 54 -26.16 -5.71 -29.14
N HIS A 55 -26.77 -5.94 -30.31
CA HIS A 55 -27.53 -7.16 -30.61
C HIS A 55 -26.76 -8.19 -31.42
N ASP A 56 -25.49 -7.93 -31.76
CA ASP A 56 -24.62 -8.83 -32.53
C ASP A 56 -23.38 -9.23 -31.72
N PRO A 57 -23.41 -10.37 -31.00
CA PRO A 57 -22.26 -10.83 -30.22
C PRO A 57 -21.02 -11.09 -31.07
N VAL A 58 -21.18 -11.46 -32.33
CA VAL A 58 -20.06 -11.75 -33.24
C VAL A 58 -19.42 -10.45 -33.71
N GLY A 59 -20.23 -9.48 -34.13
CA GLY A 59 -19.79 -8.14 -34.52
C GLY A 59 -19.12 -7.41 -33.36
N TYR A 60 -19.73 -7.49 -32.16
CA TYR A 60 -19.16 -6.88 -30.97
C TYR A 60 -17.81 -7.51 -30.59
N SER A 61 -17.70 -8.85 -30.64
CA SER A 61 -16.44 -9.56 -30.45
C SER A 61 -15.37 -9.15 -31.48
N THR A 62 -15.77 -8.98 -32.74
CA THR A 62 -14.86 -8.52 -33.82
C THR A 62 -14.33 -7.12 -33.56
N LEU A 63 -15.19 -6.22 -33.10
CA LEU A 63 -14.78 -4.86 -32.69
C LEU A 63 -13.78 -4.89 -31.53
N ILE A 64 -14.05 -5.67 -30.49
CA ILE A 64 -13.12 -5.83 -29.34
C ILE A 64 -11.77 -6.39 -29.81
N LYS A 65 -11.76 -7.46 -30.60
CA LYS A 65 -10.53 -8.05 -31.15
C LYS A 65 -9.75 -7.07 -32.03
N THR A 66 -10.44 -6.24 -32.79
CA THR A 66 -9.83 -5.17 -33.59
C THR A 66 -9.12 -4.16 -32.68
N VAL A 67 -9.77 -3.71 -31.60
CA VAL A 67 -9.15 -2.81 -30.62
C VAL A 67 -7.99 -3.50 -29.89
N MET A 68 -8.12 -4.77 -29.51
CA MET A 68 -7.06 -5.55 -28.88
C MET A 68 -5.81 -5.69 -29.76
N SER A 69 -6.00 -5.77 -31.09
CA SER A 69 -4.87 -5.92 -32.02
C SER A 69 -4.02 -4.64 -32.14
N ASP A 70 -4.49 -3.52 -31.62
CA ASP A 70 -3.73 -2.27 -31.61
C ASP A 70 -2.48 -2.41 -30.73
N PRO A 71 -1.28 -2.05 -31.23
CA PRO A 71 -0.04 -2.19 -30.48
C PRO A 71 0.02 -1.28 -29.25
N GLN A 72 -0.75 -0.20 -29.21
CA GLN A 72 -0.77 0.75 -28.09
C GLN A 72 -1.79 0.36 -27.00
N ILE A 73 -2.66 -0.60 -27.25
CA ILE A 73 -3.67 -1.06 -26.30
C ILE A 73 -3.16 -2.29 -25.55
N ASN A 74 -3.07 -2.21 -24.23
CA ASN A 74 -2.63 -3.31 -23.38
C ASN A 74 -3.79 -4.08 -22.73
N MET A 75 -4.94 -3.42 -22.57
CA MET A 75 -6.17 -4.04 -22.07
C MET A 75 -7.40 -3.31 -22.63
N VAL A 76 -8.54 -3.99 -22.63
CA VAL A 76 -9.83 -3.40 -23.02
C VAL A 76 -10.77 -3.41 -21.82
N VAL A 77 -11.29 -2.25 -21.46
CA VAL A 77 -12.36 -2.10 -20.46
C VAL A 77 -13.66 -1.85 -21.21
N CYS A 78 -14.62 -2.74 -21.04
CA CYS A 78 -15.97 -2.60 -21.64
C CYS A 78 -16.94 -2.07 -20.59
N GLY A 79 -17.44 -0.86 -20.84
CA GLY A 79 -18.41 -0.18 -19.98
C GLY A 79 -19.84 -0.51 -20.43
N PHE A 80 -20.58 -1.22 -19.58
CA PHE A 80 -22.03 -1.39 -19.71
C PHE A 80 -22.62 -1.82 -18.38
N THR A 81 -23.90 -1.52 -18.17
CA THR A 81 -24.58 -1.87 -16.93
C THR A 81 -25.65 -2.93 -17.18
N PRO A 82 -25.41 -4.22 -16.80
CA PRO A 82 -26.42 -5.26 -16.93
C PRO A 82 -27.64 -4.95 -16.05
N HIS A 83 -28.82 -4.96 -16.64
CA HIS A 83 -30.06 -4.75 -15.91
C HIS A 83 -31.07 -5.87 -16.24
N PRO A 84 -31.74 -6.49 -15.24
CA PRO A 84 -32.61 -7.65 -15.47
C PRO A 84 -33.94 -7.32 -16.16
N THR A 85 -34.32 -6.05 -16.20
CA THR A 85 -35.64 -5.62 -16.73
C THR A 85 -35.57 -4.63 -17.89
N LEU A 86 -34.39 -4.06 -18.16
CA LEU A 86 -34.15 -3.16 -19.27
C LEU A 86 -33.14 -3.82 -20.20
N ASP A 87 -33.51 -4.03 -21.44
CA ASP A 87 -32.68 -4.54 -22.52
C ASP A 87 -31.82 -5.77 -22.11
N SER A 88 -32.44 -6.74 -21.41
CA SER A 88 -31.76 -7.95 -20.94
C SER A 88 -31.03 -8.67 -22.06
N ASP A 89 -31.63 -8.74 -23.26
CA ASP A 89 -31.05 -9.38 -24.42
C ASP A 89 -29.81 -8.62 -24.93
N VAL A 90 -29.85 -7.30 -24.93
CA VAL A 90 -28.70 -6.44 -25.30
C VAL A 90 -27.52 -6.71 -24.40
N THR A 91 -27.72 -6.66 -23.09
CA THR A 91 -26.62 -6.87 -22.13
C THR A 91 -26.09 -8.29 -22.15
N LEU A 92 -26.95 -9.29 -22.45
CA LEU A 92 -26.56 -10.67 -22.66
C LEU A 92 -25.68 -10.82 -23.92
N HIS A 93 -26.10 -10.23 -25.06
CA HIS A 93 -25.35 -10.27 -26.30
C HIS A 93 -23.98 -9.60 -26.18
N ILE A 94 -23.90 -8.48 -25.47
CA ILE A 94 -22.63 -7.80 -25.18
C ILE A 94 -21.73 -8.71 -24.34
N ALA A 95 -22.24 -9.34 -23.28
CA ALA A 95 -21.49 -10.26 -22.45
C ALA A 95 -20.98 -11.48 -23.27
N GLN A 96 -21.81 -12.03 -24.14
CA GLN A 96 -21.40 -13.10 -25.08
C GLN A 96 -20.31 -12.62 -26.02
N GLY A 97 -20.38 -11.39 -26.51
CA GLY A 97 -19.36 -10.75 -27.33
C GLY A 97 -18.03 -10.61 -26.60
N LEU A 98 -18.04 -10.23 -25.31
CA LEU A 98 -16.84 -10.18 -24.48
C LEU A 98 -16.19 -11.57 -24.31
N VAL A 99 -16.99 -12.59 -24.00
CA VAL A 99 -16.52 -13.97 -23.87
C VAL A 99 -15.84 -14.44 -25.15
N LYS A 100 -16.51 -14.25 -26.30
CA LYS A 100 -15.93 -14.58 -27.62
C LYS A 100 -14.67 -13.79 -27.94
N ALA A 101 -14.58 -12.54 -27.51
CA ALA A 101 -13.40 -11.72 -27.76
C ALA A 101 -12.16 -12.25 -27.02
N LYS A 102 -12.36 -12.88 -25.87
CA LYS A 102 -11.27 -13.47 -25.07
C LYS A 102 -10.75 -14.78 -25.59
N GLU A 103 -11.45 -15.43 -26.53
CA GLU A 103 -11.00 -16.66 -27.15
C GLU A 103 -9.81 -16.40 -28.09
N GLY A 104 -8.71 -17.13 -27.87
CA GLY A 104 -7.51 -17.09 -28.69
C GLY A 104 -6.24 -16.83 -27.88
N PRO A 105 -5.08 -17.24 -28.42
CA PRO A 105 -3.80 -17.15 -27.71
C PRO A 105 -3.30 -15.70 -27.54
N ASP A 106 -3.71 -14.79 -28.42
CA ASP A 106 -3.27 -13.40 -28.44
C ASP A 106 -4.25 -12.43 -27.75
N ALA A 107 -5.25 -12.98 -27.04
CA ALA A 107 -6.25 -12.16 -26.38
C ALA A 107 -5.65 -11.36 -25.22
N LYS A 108 -5.67 -10.03 -25.34
CA LYS A 108 -5.30 -9.10 -24.26
C LYS A 108 -6.36 -9.16 -23.15
N PRO A 109 -6.05 -8.69 -21.93
CA PRO A 109 -7.01 -8.62 -20.83
C PRO A 109 -8.27 -7.83 -21.20
N VAL A 110 -9.43 -8.40 -20.89
CA VAL A 110 -10.74 -7.76 -21.02
C VAL A 110 -11.35 -7.68 -19.64
N LEU A 111 -11.87 -6.50 -19.32
CA LEU A 111 -12.54 -6.21 -18.07
C LEU A 111 -13.94 -5.63 -18.36
N MET A 112 -14.89 -5.93 -17.51
CA MET A 112 -16.22 -5.31 -17.56
C MET A 112 -16.33 -4.29 -16.43
N MET A 113 -16.84 -3.08 -16.72
CA MET A 113 -17.04 -2.02 -15.75
C MET A 113 -18.44 -1.44 -15.85
N PRO A 114 -19.30 -1.67 -14.84
CA PRO A 114 -20.63 -1.05 -14.81
C PRO A 114 -20.52 0.43 -14.39
N PHE A 115 -21.34 1.29 -15.01
CA PHE A 115 -21.49 2.69 -14.60
C PHE A 115 -22.42 2.85 -13.39
N MET A 116 -23.30 1.88 -13.16
CA MET A 116 -24.20 1.82 -12.02
C MET A 116 -24.05 0.47 -11.32
N GLU A 117 -24.49 0.38 -10.08
CA GLU A 117 -24.48 -0.89 -9.36
C GLU A 117 -25.32 -1.95 -10.08
N CYS A 118 -24.67 -3.03 -10.51
CA CYS A 118 -25.28 -4.08 -11.34
C CYS A 118 -25.48 -5.40 -10.59
N SER A 119 -25.84 -5.33 -9.32
CA SER A 119 -25.95 -6.52 -8.44
C SER A 119 -27.04 -7.53 -8.87
N ARG A 120 -27.90 -7.18 -9.85
CA ARG A 120 -29.14 -7.89 -10.16
C ARG A 120 -29.14 -8.69 -11.48
N ALA A 121 -28.00 -8.95 -12.09
CA ALA A 121 -27.90 -9.79 -13.28
C ALA A 121 -26.95 -10.99 -13.05
N PRO A 122 -27.35 -11.99 -12.24
CA PRO A 122 -26.49 -13.10 -11.83
C PRO A 122 -26.02 -13.96 -13.00
N GLU A 123 -26.85 -14.14 -14.03
CA GLU A 123 -26.51 -14.92 -15.22
C GLU A 123 -25.32 -14.32 -15.97
N ILE A 124 -25.35 -13.02 -16.23
CA ILE A 124 -24.26 -12.30 -16.90
C ILE A 124 -23.00 -12.32 -16.04
N ARG A 125 -23.15 -12.08 -14.74
CA ARG A 125 -22.00 -12.13 -13.80
C ARG A 125 -21.33 -13.51 -13.78
N ASN A 126 -22.13 -14.58 -13.75
CA ASN A 126 -21.60 -15.93 -13.77
C ASN A 126 -20.91 -16.23 -15.11
N MET A 127 -21.53 -15.89 -16.24
CA MET A 127 -20.94 -16.04 -17.58
C MET A 127 -19.57 -15.35 -17.68
N LEU A 128 -19.47 -14.10 -17.28
CA LEU A 128 -18.21 -13.34 -17.34
C LEU A 128 -17.16 -13.92 -16.39
N ARG A 129 -17.54 -14.26 -15.16
CA ARG A 129 -16.65 -14.89 -14.19
C ARG A 129 -16.10 -16.22 -14.68
N ASP A 130 -16.97 -17.09 -15.23
CA ASP A 130 -16.59 -18.43 -15.70
C ASP A 130 -15.68 -18.33 -16.94
N ALA A 131 -15.80 -17.27 -17.73
CA ALA A 131 -14.88 -16.92 -18.79
C ALA A 131 -13.59 -16.22 -18.27
N GLY A 132 -13.46 -15.98 -16.97
CA GLY A 132 -12.32 -15.28 -16.37
C GLY A 132 -12.24 -13.81 -16.78
N ILE A 133 -13.38 -13.15 -16.98
CA ILE A 133 -13.49 -11.71 -17.23
C ILE A 133 -13.85 -11.02 -15.92
N PRO A 134 -12.93 -10.24 -15.32
CA PRO A 134 -13.21 -9.53 -14.08
C PRO A 134 -14.31 -8.49 -14.28
N ILE A 135 -15.18 -8.39 -13.29
CA ILE A 135 -16.17 -7.33 -13.20
C ILE A 135 -15.69 -6.32 -12.16
N LEU A 136 -15.38 -5.13 -12.62
CA LEU A 136 -14.93 -4.05 -11.75
C LEU A 136 -16.11 -3.49 -10.93
N PRO A 137 -15.84 -2.81 -9.81
CA PRO A 137 -16.82 -1.96 -9.16
C PRO A 137 -17.33 -0.86 -10.11
N THR A 138 -18.27 -0.05 -9.64
CA THR A 138 -18.76 1.12 -10.40
C THR A 138 -17.61 2.01 -10.88
N SER A 139 -17.88 2.82 -11.90
CA SER A 139 -16.90 3.67 -12.60
C SER A 139 -15.89 4.36 -11.65
N THR A 140 -16.36 5.01 -10.59
CA THR A 140 -15.49 5.75 -9.65
C THR A 140 -14.37 4.89 -9.04
N TYR A 141 -14.68 3.67 -8.61
CA TYR A 141 -13.68 2.74 -8.06
C TYR A 141 -12.98 1.95 -9.15
N GLY A 142 -13.69 1.63 -10.23
CA GLY A 142 -13.18 0.85 -11.36
C GLY A 142 -11.99 1.54 -12.03
N PHE A 143 -12.08 2.83 -12.30
CA PHE A 143 -10.99 3.60 -12.90
C PHE A 143 -9.76 3.67 -11.99
N ARG A 144 -9.94 3.82 -10.67
CA ARG A 144 -8.84 3.75 -9.70
C ARG A 144 -8.14 2.38 -9.71
N LEU A 145 -8.91 1.29 -9.76
CA LEU A 145 -8.34 -0.05 -9.84
C LEU A 145 -7.54 -0.26 -11.14
N VAL A 146 -8.07 0.20 -12.29
CA VAL A 146 -7.34 0.13 -13.57
C VAL A 146 -6.03 0.93 -13.50
N LYS A 147 -6.07 2.13 -12.89
CA LYS A 147 -4.86 2.94 -12.71
C LYS A 147 -3.84 2.24 -11.82
N HIS A 148 -4.27 1.71 -10.67
CA HIS A 148 -3.36 0.98 -9.77
C HIS A 148 -2.76 -0.26 -10.43
N LEU A 149 -3.52 -0.97 -11.27
CA LEU A 149 -2.99 -2.10 -12.03
C LEU A 149 -1.94 -1.64 -13.05
N ALA A 150 -2.20 -0.54 -13.77
CA ALA A 150 -1.25 0.03 -14.73
C ALA A 150 0.04 0.49 -14.03
N ASP A 151 -0.08 1.13 -12.88
CA ASP A 151 1.06 1.58 -12.08
C ASP A 151 1.89 0.40 -11.55
N PHE A 152 1.22 -0.64 -11.06
CA PHE A 152 1.87 -1.85 -10.59
C PHE A 152 2.68 -2.53 -11.70
N VAL A 153 2.08 -2.67 -12.89
CA VAL A 153 2.79 -3.24 -14.05
C VAL A 153 3.97 -2.36 -14.44
N SER A 154 3.79 -1.05 -14.52
CA SER A 154 4.87 -0.10 -14.84
C SER A 154 5.99 -0.16 -13.81
N TYR A 155 5.66 -0.29 -12.51
CA TYR A 155 6.64 -0.45 -11.44
C TYR A 155 7.44 -1.76 -11.57
N GLN A 156 6.78 -2.86 -11.95
CA GLN A 156 7.47 -4.15 -12.14
C GLN A 156 8.45 -4.14 -13.31
N TYR A 157 8.15 -3.37 -14.37
CA TYR A 157 8.99 -3.26 -15.56
C TYR A 157 9.93 -2.07 -15.54
N ALA A 158 9.78 -1.12 -14.61
CA ALA A 158 10.80 -0.12 -14.38
C ALA A 158 12.10 -0.85 -13.98
N GLU A 159 13.16 -0.64 -14.74
CA GLU A 159 14.48 -1.06 -14.28
C GLU A 159 14.63 -0.49 -12.87
N LYS A 160 14.80 -1.39 -11.91
CA LYS A 160 15.10 -1.01 -10.53
C LYS A 160 16.48 -0.37 -10.55
N GLU A 161 16.56 0.92 -10.84
CA GLU A 161 17.58 1.73 -10.22
C GLU A 161 17.32 1.62 -8.72
N SER A 162 17.90 0.60 -8.14
CA SER A 162 17.83 0.33 -6.72
C SER A 162 18.44 1.52 -6.02
N ALA A 163 17.60 2.42 -5.53
CA ALA A 163 18.03 3.49 -4.63
C ALA A 163 18.63 2.91 -3.33
N CYS A 164 18.37 1.66 -3.05
CA CYS A 164 19.10 0.83 -2.09
C CYS A 164 19.97 -0.14 -2.90
N GLY A 165 21.29 -0.09 -2.72
CA GLY A 165 22.18 -1.12 -3.22
C GLY A 165 21.67 -2.52 -2.85
N PRO A 166 22.17 -3.58 -3.51
CA PRO A 166 21.77 -4.95 -3.20
C PRO A 166 21.78 -5.13 -1.69
N ALA A 167 20.73 -5.72 -1.15
CA ALA A 167 20.70 -6.07 0.27
C ALA A 167 22.01 -6.81 0.56
N ASP A 168 22.81 -6.31 1.51
CA ASP A 168 24.04 -6.97 1.89
C ASP A 168 23.66 -8.32 2.50
N GLU A 169 23.76 -9.38 1.69
CA GLU A 169 23.42 -10.75 2.09
C GLU A 169 24.19 -11.16 3.36
N SER A 170 25.34 -10.53 3.62
CA SER A 170 26.11 -10.75 4.84
C SER A 170 25.40 -10.30 6.11
N LEU A 171 24.37 -9.45 6.01
CA LEU A 171 23.56 -8.99 7.14
C LEU A 171 22.50 -10.00 7.57
N THR A 172 22.08 -10.91 6.69
CA THR A 172 21.05 -11.92 6.99
C THR A 172 21.55 -13.07 7.84
N GLU A 173 22.86 -13.31 7.85
CA GLU A 173 23.49 -14.42 8.60
C GLU A 173 23.96 -14.03 10.01
N LYS A 174 23.96 -12.74 10.36
CA LYS A 174 24.40 -12.31 11.69
C LYS A 174 23.28 -12.53 12.71
N PRO A 175 23.59 -13.18 13.85
CA PRO A 175 22.62 -13.34 14.91
C PRO A 175 22.11 -11.95 15.37
N LEU A 176 20.81 -11.81 15.54
CA LEU A 176 20.21 -10.58 16.05
C LEU A 176 20.80 -10.30 17.44
N LYS A 177 21.41 -9.12 17.61
CA LYS A 177 21.87 -8.65 18.91
C LYS A 177 20.91 -7.56 19.38
N TYR A 178 20.24 -7.81 20.49
CA TYR A 178 19.45 -6.77 21.15
C TYR A 178 20.38 -5.78 21.84
N LEU A 179 20.14 -4.50 21.62
CA LEU A 179 20.83 -3.42 22.30
C LEU A 179 19.95 -2.90 23.44
N SER A 180 20.58 -2.55 24.56
CA SER A 180 19.87 -1.79 25.61
C SER A 180 19.51 -0.39 25.11
N GLU A 181 18.58 0.30 25.81
CA GLU A 181 18.22 1.67 25.46
C GLU A 181 19.45 2.62 25.49
N PHE A 182 20.38 2.37 26.39
CA PHE A 182 21.60 3.16 26.51
C PHE A 182 22.56 2.94 25.33
N GLU A 183 22.79 1.68 24.94
CA GLU A 183 23.61 1.36 23.77
C GLU A 183 22.96 1.84 22.47
N GLY A 184 21.65 1.69 22.34
CA GLY A 184 20.89 2.19 21.19
C GLY A 184 21.01 3.69 21.01
N LYS A 185 20.91 4.47 22.10
CA LYS A 185 21.10 5.94 22.07
C LYS A 185 22.51 6.34 21.65
N LYS A 186 23.54 5.61 22.10
CA LYS A 186 24.92 5.85 21.66
C LYS A 186 25.06 5.65 20.15
N LYS A 187 24.48 4.58 19.63
CA LYS A 187 24.48 4.29 18.18
C LYS A 187 23.78 5.36 17.37
N LEU A 188 22.61 5.81 17.82
CA LEU A 188 21.88 6.89 17.16
C LEU A 188 22.65 8.20 17.14
N ALA A 189 23.36 8.50 18.22
CA ALA A 189 24.22 9.69 18.30
C ALA A 189 25.37 9.66 17.28
N GLU A 190 25.93 8.48 16.96
CA GLU A 190 26.96 8.33 15.92
C GLU A 190 26.43 8.77 14.53
N TRP A 191 25.12 8.68 14.32
CA TRP A 191 24.44 9.08 13.09
C TRP A 191 23.81 10.49 13.16
N GLY A 192 24.13 11.23 14.21
CA GLY A 192 23.64 12.60 14.38
C GLY A 192 22.18 12.70 14.83
N ILE A 193 21.56 11.59 15.27
CA ILE A 193 20.19 11.58 15.79
C ILE A 193 20.24 11.97 17.27
N PRO A 194 19.67 13.12 17.65
CA PRO A 194 19.72 13.59 19.03
C PRO A 194 18.83 12.73 19.94
N SER A 195 19.25 12.54 21.18
CA SER A 195 18.46 11.91 22.23
C SER A 195 18.45 12.77 23.49
N ALA A 196 17.45 12.60 24.35
CA ALA A 196 17.40 13.29 25.63
C ALA A 196 18.62 12.92 26.50
N ASP A 197 19.14 13.90 27.21
CA ASP A 197 20.29 13.71 28.11
C ASP A 197 20.01 12.64 29.13
N SER A 198 20.94 11.73 29.28
CA SER A 198 20.78 10.55 30.17
C SER A 198 22.10 10.07 30.74
N ARG A 199 22.04 9.44 31.91
CA ARG A 199 23.15 8.79 32.58
C ARG A 199 22.76 7.39 33.04
N LEU A 200 23.60 6.43 32.78
CA LEU A 200 23.48 5.08 33.34
C LEU A 200 24.15 5.07 34.71
N VAL A 201 23.45 4.61 35.72
CA VAL A 201 23.89 4.59 37.12
C VAL A 201 23.75 3.19 37.70
N ASN A 202 24.74 2.80 38.51
CA ASN A 202 24.81 1.48 39.14
C ASN A 202 24.86 1.55 40.68
N THR A 203 25.10 2.74 41.25
CA THR A 203 25.14 2.94 42.70
C THR A 203 24.35 4.19 43.13
N PRO A 204 23.90 4.27 44.40
CA PRO A 204 23.22 5.45 44.93
C PRO A 204 24.06 6.75 44.85
N GLU A 205 25.39 6.63 44.94
CA GLU A 205 26.32 7.76 44.81
C GLU A 205 26.34 8.30 43.39
N GLU A 206 26.31 7.40 42.39
CA GLU A 206 26.20 7.76 40.98
C GLU A 206 24.86 8.43 40.67
N VAL A 207 23.76 8.03 41.34
CA VAL A 207 22.47 8.69 41.22
C VAL A 207 22.56 10.16 41.60
N GLN A 208 23.22 10.47 42.75
CA GLN A 208 23.38 11.84 43.20
C GLN A 208 24.20 12.68 42.21
N ALA A 209 25.29 12.13 41.66
CA ALA A 209 26.10 12.80 40.66
C ALA A 209 25.32 13.06 39.36
N ALA A 210 24.59 12.05 38.88
CA ALA A 210 23.78 12.16 37.68
C ALA A 210 22.64 13.18 37.80
N VAL A 211 21.98 13.22 38.96
CA VAL A 211 20.92 14.22 39.25
C VAL A 211 21.50 15.68 39.23
N ALA A 212 22.69 15.87 39.79
CA ALA A 212 23.34 17.18 39.81
C ALA A 212 23.68 17.66 38.37
N GLU A 213 23.98 16.74 37.47
CA GLU A 213 24.30 17.04 36.07
C GLU A 213 23.04 17.27 35.22
N LEU A 214 22.05 16.37 35.30
CA LEU A 214 20.88 16.38 34.44
C LEU A 214 19.80 17.39 34.86
N GLY A 215 19.69 17.69 36.15
CA GLY A 215 18.60 18.48 36.70
C GLY A 215 17.25 17.76 36.71
N PHE A 216 16.20 18.45 37.09
CA PHE A 216 14.85 17.90 37.19
C PHE A 216 13.90 18.55 36.15
N PRO A 217 12.77 17.87 35.80
CA PRO A 217 12.33 16.55 36.24
C PRO A 217 13.03 15.42 35.48
N LEU A 218 13.14 14.26 36.13
CA LEU A 218 13.78 13.07 35.55
C LEU A 218 12.80 11.88 35.44
N VAL A 219 13.17 10.93 34.59
CA VAL A 219 12.64 9.59 34.54
C VAL A 219 13.75 8.60 34.84
N ALA A 220 13.47 7.55 35.63
CA ALA A 220 14.35 6.43 35.86
C ALA A 220 13.79 5.18 35.16
N LYS A 221 14.64 4.44 34.48
CA LYS A 221 14.26 3.23 33.73
C LYS A 221 15.30 2.13 33.95
N ILE A 222 14.83 0.87 34.11
CA ILE A 222 15.77 -0.25 34.08
C ILE A 222 16.48 -0.32 32.73
N CYS A 223 17.78 -0.53 32.74
CA CYS A 223 18.58 -0.72 31.53
C CYS A 223 19.03 -2.17 31.43
N SER A 224 18.48 -2.88 30.45
CA SER A 224 18.79 -4.27 30.15
C SER A 224 18.34 -4.56 28.72
N ALA A 225 19.13 -5.33 27.98
CA ALA A 225 18.76 -5.86 26.68
C ALA A 225 17.74 -7.01 26.79
N ASP A 226 17.67 -7.66 27.95
CA ASP A 226 16.81 -8.82 28.21
C ASP A 226 15.40 -8.42 28.65
N ILE A 227 15.17 -7.15 29.06
CA ILE A 227 13.88 -6.64 29.54
C ILE A 227 13.27 -5.70 28.50
N LEU A 228 12.38 -6.23 27.67
CA LEU A 228 11.73 -5.47 26.61
C LEU A 228 10.55 -4.63 27.14
N HIS A 229 9.73 -5.16 28.03
CA HIS A 229 8.55 -4.51 28.60
C HIS A 229 8.80 -3.97 30.02
N LYS A 230 9.56 -2.89 30.10
CA LYS A 230 10.02 -2.31 31.37
C LYS A 230 8.86 -1.85 32.29
N THR A 231 7.78 -1.36 31.70
CA THR A 231 6.64 -0.83 32.45
C THR A 231 5.89 -1.94 33.20
N ASP A 232 5.78 -3.13 32.62
CA ASP A 232 5.00 -4.24 33.18
C ASP A 232 5.59 -4.78 34.48
N ILE A 233 6.90 -4.65 34.63
CA ILE A 233 7.61 -5.05 35.84
C ILE A 233 7.85 -3.90 36.82
N GLY A 234 7.27 -2.71 36.59
CA GLY A 234 7.55 -1.52 37.40
C GLY A 234 8.97 -0.98 37.24
N GLY A 235 9.61 -1.28 36.13
CA GLY A 235 10.97 -0.86 35.77
C GLY A 235 11.07 0.57 35.26
N VAL A 236 10.02 1.40 35.34
CA VAL A 236 9.99 2.81 34.95
C VAL A 236 9.35 3.65 36.03
N LYS A 237 10.00 4.75 36.41
CA LYS A 237 9.48 5.76 37.36
C LYS A 237 9.57 7.13 36.71
N LEU A 238 8.42 7.79 36.59
CA LEU A 238 8.29 9.09 35.95
C LEU A 238 8.20 10.22 36.98
N GLY A 239 8.53 11.45 36.57
CA GLY A 239 8.27 12.65 37.33
C GLY A 239 9.10 12.81 38.62
N ILE A 240 10.32 12.32 38.62
CA ILE A 240 11.28 12.45 39.72
C ILE A 240 11.72 13.93 39.82
N ARG A 241 11.62 14.52 41.03
CA ARG A 241 11.80 15.95 41.24
C ARG A 241 12.83 16.30 42.31
N ASP A 242 13.40 15.32 43.00
CA ASP A 242 14.42 15.52 44.04
C ASP A 242 15.32 14.28 44.13
N VAL A 243 16.45 14.42 44.84
CA VAL A 243 17.49 13.41 44.98
C VAL A 243 16.96 12.18 45.74
N GLU A 244 16.13 12.40 46.77
CA GLU A 244 15.59 11.32 47.60
C GLU A 244 14.68 10.41 46.79
N SER A 245 13.77 11.02 46.00
CA SER A 245 12.88 10.27 45.11
C SER A 245 13.66 9.55 43.99
N ALA A 246 14.80 10.13 43.51
CA ALA A 246 15.66 9.46 42.54
C ALA A 246 16.34 8.21 43.11
N GLN A 247 16.90 8.31 44.32
CA GLN A 247 17.52 7.17 44.98
C GLN A 247 16.51 6.08 45.37
N LYS A 248 15.32 6.48 45.79
CA LYS A 248 14.23 5.55 46.06
C LYS A 248 13.79 4.82 44.79
N ALA A 249 13.60 5.56 43.66
CA ALA A 249 13.26 4.98 42.38
C ALA A 249 14.34 4.01 41.89
N PHE A 250 15.60 4.33 42.07
CA PHE A 250 16.71 3.45 41.74
C PHE A 250 16.63 2.11 42.47
N GLY A 251 16.42 2.11 43.80
CA GLY A 251 16.27 0.90 44.58
C GLY A 251 15.06 0.07 44.18
N GLU A 252 13.88 0.69 44.07
CA GLU A 252 12.63 0.01 43.71
C GLU A 252 12.73 -0.63 42.31
N ILE A 253 13.36 0.02 41.34
CA ILE A 253 13.51 -0.51 39.98
C ILE A 253 14.40 -1.77 39.99
N LEU A 254 15.52 -1.75 40.71
CA LEU A 254 16.40 -2.90 40.83
C LEU A 254 15.74 -4.08 41.57
N GLU A 255 15.00 -3.81 42.64
CA GLU A 255 14.23 -4.82 43.36
C GLU A 255 13.17 -5.47 42.47
N ASN A 256 12.43 -4.66 41.74
CA ASN A 256 11.43 -5.13 40.78
C ASN A 256 12.05 -5.99 39.67
N ALA A 257 13.16 -5.58 39.12
CA ALA A 257 13.89 -6.33 38.09
C ALA A 257 14.37 -7.68 38.64
N ALA A 258 14.95 -7.71 39.84
CA ALA A 258 15.41 -8.95 40.46
C ALA A 258 14.23 -9.91 40.80
N LYS A 259 13.07 -9.37 41.14
CA LYS A 259 11.88 -10.15 41.45
C LYS A 259 11.20 -10.74 40.20
N HIS A 260 11.08 -9.97 39.13
CA HIS A 260 10.30 -10.36 37.97
C HIS A 260 11.14 -10.96 36.82
N CYS A 261 12.44 -10.63 36.77
CA CYS A 261 13.36 -11.07 35.73
C CYS A 261 14.72 -11.48 36.35
N PRO A 262 14.77 -12.51 37.20
CA PRO A 262 15.97 -12.86 37.97
C PRO A 262 17.17 -13.25 37.09
N ASP A 263 16.93 -13.75 35.90
CA ASP A 263 17.97 -14.20 34.96
C ASP A 263 18.41 -13.09 33.99
N ALA A 264 17.76 -11.91 34.02
CA ALA A 264 18.08 -10.81 33.12
C ALA A 264 19.43 -10.15 33.50
N LYS A 265 20.25 -9.89 32.50
CA LYS A 265 21.49 -9.12 32.69
C LYS A 265 21.17 -7.64 32.81
N ILE A 266 21.24 -7.12 34.03
CA ILE A 266 21.02 -5.73 34.33
C ILE A 266 22.30 -4.91 34.08
N GLU A 267 22.21 -3.86 33.26
CA GLU A 267 23.31 -2.92 32.99
C GLU A 267 23.32 -1.78 34.02
N GLY A 268 22.18 -1.50 34.65
CA GLY A 268 21.97 -0.41 35.60
C GLY A 268 20.60 0.23 35.50
N VAL A 269 20.46 1.42 36.03
CA VAL A 269 19.27 2.26 35.87
C VAL A 269 19.64 3.48 35.03
N LEU A 270 18.87 3.76 34.00
CA LEU A 270 19.03 4.92 33.16
C LEU A 270 18.22 6.08 33.73
N LEU A 271 18.90 7.12 34.20
CA LEU A 271 18.32 8.40 34.54
C LEU A 271 18.29 9.29 33.31
N GLN A 272 17.16 9.85 32.97
CA GLN A 272 16.99 10.66 31.76
C GLN A 272 16.16 11.91 32.07
N LYS A 273 16.58 13.03 31.51
CA LYS A 273 15.81 14.28 31.55
C LYS A 273 14.47 14.10 30.86
N MET A 274 13.37 14.50 31.50
CA MET A 274 12.07 14.50 30.87
C MET A 274 11.98 15.58 29.80
N VAL A 275 11.49 15.20 28.63
CA VAL A 275 11.19 16.16 27.56
C VAL A 275 9.80 16.75 27.76
N GLU A 276 9.59 17.97 27.25
CA GLU A 276 8.29 18.60 27.24
C GLU A 276 7.31 17.82 26.38
N LYS A 277 6.01 17.96 26.71
CA LYS A 277 4.96 17.32 25.90
C LYS A 277 4.95 17.91 24.49
N GLY A 278 5.03 17.03 23.51
CA GLY A 278 4.94 17.33 22.09
C GLY A 278 4.09 16.32 21.33
N LEU A 279 4.13 16.37 20.03
CA LEU A 279 3.57 15.34 19.17
C LEU A 279 4.48 14.10 19.22
N GLU A 280 3.92 12.97 19.64
CA GLU A 280 4.65 11.71 19.63
C GLU A 280 4.60 11.09 18.23
N ILE A 281 5.78 10.79 17.69
CA ILE A 281 5.95 10.11 16.41
C ILE A 281 6.77 8.86 16.66
N ILE A 282 6.25 7.71 16.21
CA ILE A 282 6.98 6.43 16.27
C ILE A 282 7.63 6.20 14.92
N ILE A 283 8.94 6.07 14.90
CA ILE A 283 9.69 5.69 13.72
C ILE A 283 10.31 4.33 13.99
N GLY A 284 9.94 3.34 13.19
CA GLY A 284 10.48 1.99 13.25
C GLY A 284 11.22 1.62 11.98
N VAL A 285 12.24 0.79 12.09
CA VAL A 285 12.94 0.18 10.95
C VAL A 285 12.80 -1.32 11.08
N ASN A 286 12.33 -1.97 10.04
CA ASN A 286 12.28 -3.42 9.93
C ASN A 286 13.08 -3.85 8.70
N ASN A 287 13.85 -4.92 8.81
CA ASN A 287 14.55 -5.51 7.68
C ASN A 287 13.69 -6.67 7.14
N ASP A 288 12.98 -6.42 6.05
CA ASP A 288 12.19 -7.43 5.37
C ASP A 288 13.13 -8.34 4.55
N PRO A 289 12.97 -9.69 4.63
CA PRO A 289 13.83 -10.61 3.89
C PRO A 289 13.77 -10.49 2.37
N GLN A 290 12.63 -9.98 1.84
CA GLN A 290 12.42 -9.84 0.39
C GLN A 290 12.64 -8.41 -0.10
N LEU A 291 12.26 -7.41 0.71
CA LEU A 291 12.26 -6.00 0.32
C LEU A 291 13.43 -5.20 0.90
N GLY A 292 14.17 -5.80 1.84
CA GLY A 292 15.24 -5.10 2.57
C GLY A 292 14.71 -4.17 3.68
N PRO A 293 15.50 -3.17 4.11
CA PRO A 293 15.12 -2.30 5.22
C PRO A 293 13.94 -1.39 4.84
N ALA A 294 12.88 -1.46 5.64
CA ALA A 294 11.68 -0.64 5.53
C ALA A 294 11.54 0.27 6.75
N VAL A 295 11.23 1.53 6.53
CA VAL A 295 10.94 2.52 7.59
C VAL A 295 9.44 2.68 7.74
N MET A 296 8.97 2.60 8.98
CA MET A 296 7.57 2.88 9.35
C MET A 296 7.52 4.16 10.18
N CYS A 297 6.52 4.98 9.93
CA CYS A 297 6.20 6.16 10.72
C CYS A 297 4.69 6.38 10.82
#